data_b1b6a45ce5e751756a9e8a41fa390591
#
_entry.id   b1b6a45ce5e751756a9e8a41fa390591
#
_cell.length_a   1.000
_cell.length_b   1.000
_cell.length_c   1.000
_cell.angle_alpha   90.00
_cell.angle_beta   90.00
_cell.angle_gamma   90.00
#
_symmetry.space_group_name_H-M   'P 1'
#
loop_
_entity.id
_entity.type
_entity.pdbx_description
1 polymer ?
#
loop_
_entity_poly.entity_id
_entity_poly.type
_entity_poly.pdbx_seq_one_letter_code
_entity_poly.pdbx_strand_id
1 'polypeptide(L)'
;ARTFNYLSENNLLNYEDFRQHVSDVDASVKAADQRIAHITSELSTQKVIQKHCDSYRLCRKVIEDCKSAKNPKAYRTKHQTEYQLHDSLKKELQDLGITRIPSSEKIQKLIKNLESEQASTVLEKQELQKKQRTLNIIRQNFTALLNAPEIQIPVFKTEKIL
;
A
#
# COMPACT_ATOMS: atom_id res chain seq x y z
N ALA A 1 -30.01 12.77 15.57
CA ALA A 1 -29.39 12.13 16.74
C ALA A 1 -27.99 11.58 16.42
N ARG A 2 -27.81 10.67 15.45
CA ARG A 2 -26.50 10.03 15.16
C ARG A 2 -25.40 11.02 14.72
N THR A 3 -25.73 11.97 13.85
CA THR A 3 -24.80 13.02 13.39
C THR A 3 -24.30 13.89 14.54
N PHE A 4 -25.19 14.34 15.41
CA PHE A 4 -24.86 15.17 16.57
C PHE A 4 -23.96 14.40 17.57
N ASN A 5 -24.30 13.15 17.87
CA ASN A 5 -23.50 12.30 18.74
C ASN A 5 -22.08 12.13 18.20
N TYR A 6 -21.93 11.83 16.91
CA TYR A 6 -20.61 11.70 16.27
C TYR A 6 -19.79 12.99 16.38
N LEU A 7 -20.40 14.15 16.11
CA LEU A 7 -19.72 15.44 16.19
C LEU A 7 -19.29 15.78 17.63
N SER A 8 -20.16 15.50 18.60
CA SER A 8 -19.88 15.73 20.01
C SER A 8 -18.77 14.81 20.53
N GLU A 9 -18.83 13.53 20.21
CA GLU A 9 -17.84 12.52 20.63
C GLU A 9 -16.44 12.79 20.05
N ASN A 10 -16.37 13.43 18.88
CA ASN A 10 -15.10 13.77 18.22
C ASN A 10 -14.70 15.25 18.38
N ASN A 11 -15.37 16.03 19.23
CA ASN A 11 -15.15 17.47 19.42
C ASN A 11 -15.25 18.30 18.13
N LEU A 12 -16.14 17.92 17.21
CA LEU A 12 -16.32 18.52 15.86
C LEU A 12 -17.58 19.39 15.77
N LEU A 13 -18.04 19.98 16.89
CA LEU A 13 -19.21 20.86 16.89
C LEU A 13 -18.97 22.21 16.20
N ASN A 14 -17.72 22.61 16.05
CA ASN A 14 -17.30 23.75 15.23
C ASN A 14 -17.15 23.30 13.78
N TYR A 15 -17.72 24.07 12.84
CA TYR A 15 -17.66 23.76 11.40
C TYR A 15 -16.23 23.77 10.84
N GLU A 16 -15.38 24.66 11.32
CA GLU A 16 -13.98 24.76 10.87
C GLU A 16 -13.19 23.53 11.31
N ASP A 17 -13.37 23.10 12.58
CA ASP A 17 -12.75 21.87 13.10
C ASP A 17 -13.23 20.63 12.34
N PHE A 18 -14.53 20.58 12.00
CA PHE A 18 -15.07 19.52 11.17
C PHE A 18 -14.44 19.51 9.77
N ARG A 19 -14.31 20.69 9.13
CA ARG A 19 -13.70 20.82 7.80
C ARG A 19 -12.25 20.39 7.81
N GLN A 20 -11.49 20.78 8.84
CA GLN A 20 -10.10 20.35 9.00
C GLN A 20 -10.02 18.84 9.17
N HIS A 21 -10.87 18.25 10.02
CA HIS A 21 -10.90 16.79 10.22
C HIS A 21 -11.21 16.02 8.94
N VAL A 22 -12.13 16.50 8.11
CA VAL A 22 -12.39 15.92 6.77
C VAL A 22 -11.13 15.95 5.91
N SER A 23 -10.44 17.10 5.87
CA SER A 23 -9.20 17.26 5.12
C SER A 23 -8.09 16.31 5.59
N ASP A 24 -7.95 16.14 6.89
CA ASP A 24 -6.95 15.24 7.51
C ASP A 24 -7.23 13.77 7.18
N VAL A 25 -8.49 13.36 7.20
CA VAL A 25 -8.89 11.99 6.81
C VAL A 25 -8.65 11.76 5.32
N ASP A 26 -8.99 12.71 4.46
CA ASP A 26 -8.72 12.62 3.02
C ASP A 26 -7.21 12.52 2.73
N ALA A 27 -6.39 13.32 3.41
CA ALA A 27 -4.94 13.26 3.32
C ALA A 27 -4.40 11.89 3.78
N SER A 28 -4.96 11.35 4.87
CA SER A 28 -4.56 10.03 5.41
C SER A 28 -4.91 8.89 4.45
N VAL A 29 -6.07 8.93 3.80
CA VAL A 29 -6.45 7.94 2.77
C VAL A 29 -5.46 7.99 1.60
N LYS A 30 -5.12 9.21 1.13
CA LYS A 30 -4.15 9.39 0.04
C LYS A 30 -2.75 8.89 0.43
N ALA A 31 -2.31 9.16 1.65
CA ALA A 31 -1.03 8.66 2.16
C ALA A 31 -0.99 7.13 2.22
N ALA A 32 -2.07 6.49 2.67
CA ALA A 32 -2.20 5.04 2.67
C ALA A 32 -2.14 4.44 1.25
N ASP A 33 -2.78 5.09 0.26
CA ASP A 33 -2.70 4.68 -1.15
C ASP A 33 -1.28 4.74 -1.69
N GLN A 34 -0.56 5.83 -1.42
CA GLN A 34 0.83 6.00 -1.84
C GLN A 34 1.74 4.94 -1.20
N ARG A 35 1.52 4.64 0.10
CA ARG A 35 2.28 3.60 0.80
C ARG A 35 2.02 2.21 0.22
N ILE A 36 0.76 1.86 -0.07
CA ILE A 36 0.41 0.60 -0.73
C ILE A 36 1.07 0.49 -2.10
N ALA A 37 1.06 1.55 -2.91
CA ALA A 37 1.69 1.57 -4.22
C ALA A 37 3.21 1.36 -4.12
N HIS A 38 3.87 2.02 -3.16
CA HIS A 38 5.30 1.85 -2.89
C HIS A 38 5.64 0.41 -2.49
N ILE A 39 4.92 -0.16 -1.51
CA ILE A 39 5.13 -1.53 -1.05
C ILE A 39 4.91 -2.53 -2.20
N THR A 40 3.89 -2.30 -3.04
CA THR A 40 3.60 -3.16 -4.20
C THR A 40 4.75 -3.15 -5.21
N SER A 41 5.33 -1.98 -5.49
CA SER A 41 6.49 -1.83 -6.37
C SER A 41 7.71 -2.54 -5.78
N GLU A 42 7.96 -2.37 -4.50
CA GLU A 42 9.07 -3.02 -3.80
C GLU A 42 8.93 -4.54 -3.77
N LEU A 43 7.72 -5.06 -3.49
CA LEU A 43 7.41 -6.49 -3.57
C LEU A 43 7.70 -7.07 -4.97
N SER A 44 7.30 -6.36 -6.01
CA SER A 44 7.59 -6.77 -7.40
C SER A 44 9.08 -6.88 -7.63
N THR A 45 9.85 -5.88 -7.22
CA THR A 45 11.31 -5.85 -7.34
C THR A 45 11.95 -7.01 -6.57
N GLN A 46 11.54 -7.24 -5.32
CA GLN A 46 12.10 -8.32 -4.50
C GLN A 46 11.79 -9.71 -5.07
N LYS A 47 10.61 -9.92 -5.66
CA LYS A 47 10.26 -11.18 -6.35
C LYS A 47 11.11 -11.41 -7.61
N VAL A 48 11.43 -10.34 -8.36
CA VAL A 48 12.37 -10.41 -9.48
C VAL A 48 13.78 -10.77 -8.99
N ILE A 49 14.28 -10.08 -7.97
CA ILE A 49 15.59 -10.38 -7.36
C ILE A 49 15.65 -11.84 -6.88
N GLN A 50 14.61 -12.32 -6.21
CA GLN A 50 14.53 -13.72 -5.78
C GLN A 50 14.68 -14.69 -6.95
N LYS A 51 13.91 -14.49 -8.02
CA LYS A 51 13.97 -15.33 -9.23
C LYS A 51 15.37 -15.33 -9.85
N HIS A 52 15.98 -14.14 -10.00
CA HIS A 52 17.34 -14.01 -10.57
C HIS A 52 18.38 -14.68 -9.67
N CYS A 53 18.31 -14.49 -8.34
CA CYS A 53 19.22 -15.15 -7.40
C CYS A 53 19.11 -16.67 -7.43
N ASP A 54 17.90 -17.21 -7.51
CA ASP A 54 17.69 -18.66 -7.57
C ASP A 54 18.20 -19.25 -8.88
N SER A 55 17.92 -18.62 -10.02
CA SER A 55 18.47 -19.00 -11.32
C SER A 55 20.01 -18.90 -11.34
N TYR A 56 20.58 -17.84 -10.77
CA TYR A 56 22.02 -17.67 -10.66
C TYR A 56 22.68 -18.81 -9.86
N ARG A 57 22.08 -19.22 -8.73
CA ARG A 57 22.59 -20.34 -7.93
C ARG A 57 22.59 -21.66 -8.69
N LEU A 58 21.53 -21.92 -9.48
CA LEU A 58 21.45 -23.10 -10.32
C LEU A 58 22.56 -23.11 -11.39
N CYS A 59 22.73 -21.98 -12.10
CA CYS A 59 23.79 -21.87 -13.09
C CYS A 59 25.20 -22.00 -12.48
N ARG A 60 25.40 -21.38 -11.31
CA ARG A 60 26.66 -21.48 -10.55
C ARG A 60 26.98 -22.91 -10.17
N LYS A 61 26.00 -23.71 -9.75
CA LYS A 61 26.19 -25.14 -9.45
C LYS A 61 26.68 -25.90 -10.69
N VAL A 62 26.07 -25.66 -11.86
CA VAL A 62 26.53 -26.28 -13.13
C VAL A 62 27.98 -25.89 -13.44
N ILE A 63 28.37 -24.62 -13.21
CA ILE A 63 29.75 -24.16 -13.44
C ILE A 63 30.72 -24.80 -12.43
N GLU A 64 30.32 -24.99 -11.20
CA GLU A 64 31.13 -25.68 -10.15
C GLU A 64 31.31 -27.17 -10.50
N ASP A 65 30.25 -27.83 -10.95
CA ASP A 65 30.29 -29.24 -11.38
C ASP A 65 31.23 -29.49 -12.57
N CYS A 66 31.42 -28.48 -13.45
CA CYS A 66 32.37 -28.53 -14.55
C CYS A 66 33.81 -28.76 -14.09
N LYS A 67 34.19 -28.26 -12.89
CA LYS A 67 35.56 -28.41 -12.35
C LYS A 67 35.89 -29.87 -12.00
N SER A 68 34.87 -30.67 -11.65
CA SER A 68 35.00 -32.09 -11.30
C SER A 68 34.62 -33.01 -12.44
N ALA A 69 34.25 -32.50 -13.62
CA ALA A 69 33.89 -33.30 -14.78
C ALA A 69 35.10 -33.99 -15.38
N LYS A 70 34.92 -35.23 -15.83
CA LYS A 70 35.97 -36.02 -16.55
C LYS A 70 36.50 -35.34 -17.80
N ASN A 71 35.65 -34.59 -18.53
CA ASN A 71 36.00 -33.79 -19.66
C ASN A 71 35.39 -32.40 -19.57
N PRO A 72 36.10 -31.44 -18.95
CA PRO A 72 35.58 -30.09 -18.73
C PRO A 72 35.21 -29.33 -20.00
N LYS A 73 35.95 -29.56 -21.10
CA LYS A 73 35.67 -28.90 -22.40
C LYS A 73 34.34 -29.36 -22.96
N ALA A 74 34.11 -30.67 -23.02
CA ALA A 74 32.86 -31.24 -23.53
C ALA A 74 31.68 -30.85 -22.62
N TYR A 75 31.88 -30.86 -21.30
CA TYR A 75 30.88 -30.42 -20.30
C TYR A 75 30.48 -28.96 -20.55
N ARG A 76 31.45 -28.06 -20.68
CA ARG A 76 31.18 -26.63 -20.93
C ARG A 76 30.45 -26.41 -22.24
N THR A 77 30.79 -27.12 -23.30
CA THR A 77 30.08 -27.04 -24.59
C THR A 77 28.62 -27.48 -24.45
N LYS A 78 28.37 -28.54 -23.69
CA LYS A 78 27.02 -29.05 -23.42
C LYS A 78 26.17 -28.07 -22.61
N HIS A 79 26.78 -27.31 -21.72
CA HIS A 79 26.13 -26.38 -20.80
C HIS A 79 26.37 -24.90 -21.14
N GLN A 80 26.61 -24.60 -22.41
CA GLN A 80 26.92 -23.24 -22.87
C GLN A 80 25.84 -22.24 -22.53
N THR A 81 24.55 -22.66 -22.57
CA THR A 81 23.39 -21.82 -22.22
C THR A 81 23.43 -21.39 -20.77
N GLU A 82 23.76 -22.30 -19.86
CA GLU A 82 23.83 -21.99 -18.39
C GLU A 82 24.99 -21.05 -18.11
N TYR A 83 26.10 -21.12 -18.81
CA TYR A 83 27.20 -20.16 -18.70
C TYR A 83 26.80 -18.77 -19.18
N GLN A 84 26.11 -18.66 -20.33
CA GLN A 84 25.63 -17.38 -20.85
C GLN A 84 24.58 -16.78 -19.89
N LEU A 85 23.66 -17.61 -19.40
CA LEU A 85 22.64 -17.17 -18.45
C LEU A 85 23.25 -16.71 -17.12
N HIS A 86 24.27 -17.41 -16.60
CA HIS A 86 25.00 -17.00 -15.41
C HIS A 86 25.58 -15.59 -15.54
N ASP A 87 26.24 -15.30 -16.69
CA ASP A 87 26.87 -14.00 -16.91
C ASP A 87 25.83 -12.88 -17.09
N SER A 88 24.71 -13.17 -17.77
CA SER A 88 23.58 -12.24 -17.91
C SER A 88 22.97 -11.93 -16.56
N LEU A 89 22.63 -12.96 -15.76
CA LEU A 89 22.05 -12.79 -14.43
C LEU A 89 22.98 -12.04 -13.47
N LYS A 90 24.29 -12.28 -13.57
CA LYS A 90 25.27 -11.53 -12.77
C LYS A 90 25.19 -10.04 -13.06
N LYS A 91 25.12 -9.68 -14.35
CA LYS A 91 25.00 -8.28 -14.79
C LYS A 91 23.66 -7.68 -14.33
N GLU A 92 22.55 -8.37 -14.55
CA GLU A 92 21.22 -7.91 -14.16
C GLU A 92 21.11 -7.67 -12.64
N LEU A 93 21.68 -8.57 -11.84
CA LEU A 93 21.74 -8.40 -10.38
C LEU A 93 22.61 -7.21 -9.97
N GLN A 94 23.73 -6.96 -10.66
CA GLN A 94 24.55 -5.78 -10.43
C GLN A 94 23.82 -4.50 -10.79
N ASP A 95 23.07 -4.48 -11.89
CA ASP A 95 22.25 -3.34 -12.32
C ASP A 95 21.12 -3.04 -11.29
N LEU A 96 20.63 -4.07 -10.59
CA LEU A 96 19.71 -3.96 -9.46
C LEU A 96 20.41 -3.61 -8.11
N GLY A 97 21.71 -3.32 -8.14
CA GLY A 97 22.50 -2.96 -6.94
C GLY A 97 22.90 -4.15 -6.07
N ILE A 98 22.69 -5.39 -6.53
CA ILE A 98 23.03 -6.62 -5.79
C ILE A 98 24.46 -7.02 -6.12
N THR A 99 25.41 -6.54 -5.33
CA THR A 99 26.84 -6.89 -5.47
C THR A 99 27.19 -8.22 -4.81
N ARG A 100 26.40 -8.64 -3.83
CA ARG A 100 26.56 -9.91 -3.09
C ARG A 100 25.22 -10.63 -3.03
N ILE A 101 25.20 -11.86 -3.58
CA ILE A 101 23.97 -12.67 -3.64
C ILE A 101 23.46 -12.96 -2.22
N PRO A 102 22.28 -12.46 -1.83
CA PRO A 102 21.70 -12.71 -0.51
C PRO A 102 21.23 -14.16 -0.39
N SER A 103 21.10 -14.67 0.83
CA SER A 103 20.52 -16.01 1.04
C SER A 103 19.02 -16.02 0.68
N SER A 104 18.51 -17.17 0.24
CA SER A 104 17.07 -17.34 -0.06
C SER A 104 16.19 -16.99 1.14
N GLU A 105 16.59 -17.40 2.34
CA GLU A 105 15.88 -17.10 3.58
C GLU A 105 15.76 -15.59 3.84
N LYS A 106 16.86 -14.85 3.59
CA LYS A 106 16.86 -13.40 3.77
C LYS A 106 15.88 -12.70 2.83
N ILE A 107 15.86 -13.11 1.57
CA ILE A 107 14.93 -12.55 0.57
C ILE A 107 13.48 -12.92 0.93
N GLN A 108 13.22 -14.18 1.28
CA GLN A 108 11.89 -14.65 1.68
C GLN A 108 11.37 -13.92 2.92
N LYS A 109 12.23 -13.67 3.92
CA LYS A 109 11.87 -12.91 5.12
C LYS A 109 11.49 -11.48 4.76
N LEU A 110 12.23 -10.85 3.86
CA LEU A 110 11.93 -9.49 3.39
C LEU A 110 10.58 -9.44 2.66
N ILE A 111 10.33 -10.38 1.75
CA ILE A 111 9.05 -10.50 1.03
C ILE A 111 7.89 -10.67 2.01
N LYS A 112 8.00 -11.59 2.98
CA LYS A 112 6.96 -11.78 4.01
C LYS A 112 6.69 -10.53 4.84
N ASN A 113 7.74 -9.79 5.20
CA ASN A 113 7.56 -8.54 5.94
C ASN A 113 6.81 -7.50 5.11
N LEU A 114 7.16 -7.35 3.83
CA LEU A 114 6.47 -6.43 2.91
C LEU A 114 5.01 -6.86 2.67
N GLU A 115 4.74 -8.15 2.54
CA GLU A 115 3.37 -8.68 2.40
C GLU A 115 2.52 -8.40 3.66
N SER A 116 3.12 -8.58 4.85
CA SER A 116 2.47 -8.25 6.12
C SER A 116 2.21 -6.74 6.26
N GLU A 117 3.17 -5.91 5.89
CA GLU A 117 3.02 -4.46 5.90
C GLU A 117 1.93 -4.01 4.90
N GLN A 118 1.90 -4.59 3.70
CA GLN A 118 0.85 -4.31 2.71
C GLN A 118 -0.53 -4.63 3.27
N ALA A 119 -0.70 -5.81 3.87
CA ALA A 119 -1.97 -6.25 4.44
C ALA A 119 -2.44 -5.30 5.55
N SER A 120 -1.55 -4.91 6.47
CA SER A 120 -1.89 -3.97 7.56
C SER A 120 -2.26 -2.59 7.02
N THR A 121 -1.54 -2.07 6.02
CA THR A 121 -1.84 -0.76 5.41
C THR A 121 -3.16 -0.78 4.65
N VAL A 122 -3.52 -1.90 4.01
CA VAL A 122 -4.83 -2.07 3.36
C VAL A 122 -5.96 -2.04 4.38
N LEU A 123 -5.81 -2.68 5.53
CA LEU A 123 -6.81 -2.63 6.61
C LEU A 123 -6.94 -1.21 7.18
N GLU A 124 -5.83 -0.53 7.43
CA GLU A 124 -5.83 0.88 7.87
C GLU A 124 -6.59 1.78 6.88
N LYS A 125 -6.31 1.63 5.59
CA LYS A 125 -7.03 2.36 4.53
C LYS A 125 -8.53 2.09 4.55
N GLN A 126 -8.96 0.84 4.75
CA GLN A 126 -10.37 0.49 4.82
C GLN A 126 -11.08 1.19 5.99
N GLU A 127 -10.44 1.28 7.16
CA GLU A 127 -10.98 2.01 8.31
C GLU A 127 -11.05 3.53 8.06
N LEU A 128 -10.01 4.10 7.44
CA LEU A 128 -10.01 5.50 7.02
C LEU A 128 -11.12 5.81 6.00
N GLN A 129 -11.36 4.92 5.04
CA GLN A 129 -12.46 5.06 4.08
C GLN A 129 -13.84 4.96 4.72
N LYS A 130 -14.03 4.14 5.76
CA LYS A 130 -15.27 4.13 6.54
C LYS A 130 -15.50 5.47 7.22
N LYS A 131 -14.48 6.04 7.86
CA LYS A 131 -14.53 7.38 8.46
C LYS A 131 -14.86 8.44 7.40
N GLN A 132 -14.19 8.41 6.26
CA GLN A 132 -14.43 9.33 5.14
C GLN A 132 -15.89 9.31 4.66
N ARG A 133 -16.48 8.11 4.51
CA ARG A 133 -17.90 7.96 4.13
C ARG A 133 -18.82 8.60 5.18
N THR A 134 -18.57 8.36 6.46
CA THR A 134 -19.34 8.95 7.56
C THR A 134 -19.26 10.47 7.52
N LEU A 135 -18.06 11.04 7.37
CA LEU A 135 -17.85 12.49 7.28
C LEU A 135 -18.53 13.10 6.06
N ASN A 136 -18.53 12.41 4.92
CA ASN A 136 -19.23 12.86 3.71
C ASN A 136 -20.75 12.92 3.90
N ILE A 137 -21.34 11.94 4.57
CA ILE A 137 -22.77 11.95 4.92
C ILE A 137 -23.08 13.14 5.85
N ILE A 138 -22.24 13.37 6.87
CA ILE A 138 -22.40 14.50 7.77
C ILE A 138 -22.32 15.82 7.03
N ARG A 139 -21.34 15.99 6.12
CA ARG A 139 -21.17 17.18 5.29
C ARG A 139 -22.41 17.45 4.43
N GLN A 140 -22.97 16.42 3.80
CA GLN A 140 -24.20 16.54 3.01
C GLN A 140 -25.39 17.00 3.86
N ASN A 141 -25.52 16.46 5.07
CA ASN A 141 -26.58 16.85 6.01
C ASN A 141 -26.41 18.30 6.44
N PHE A 142 -25.19 18.78 6.72
CA PHE A 142 -24.92 20.20 7.00
C PHE A 142 -25.31 21.10 5.86
N THR A 143 -24.92 20.76 4.64
CA THR A 143 -25.25 21.55 3.46
C THR A 143 -26.78 21.62 3.24
N ALA A 144 -27.48 20.50 3.44
CA ALA A 144 -28.94 20.46 3.35
C ALA A 144 -29.62 21.33 4.43
N LEU A 145 -29.09 21.36 5.66
CA LEU A 145 -29.61 22.21 6.74
C LEU A 145 -29.38 23.71 6.46
N LEU A 146 -28.24 24.08 5.93
CA LEU A 146 -27.90 25.47 5.60
C LEU A 146 -28.72 26.00 4.41
N ASN A 147 -29.12 25.12 3.49
CA ASN A 147 -29.92 25.46 2.32
C ASN A 147 -31.42 25.21 2.51
N ALA A 148 -31.86 24.73 3.69
CA ALA A 148 -33.28 24.59 3.99
C ALA A 148 -33.95 25.98 4.01
N PRO A 149 -35.09 26.20 3.32
CA PRO A 149 -35.81 27.44 3.44
C PRO A 149 -36.22 27.65 4.91
N GLU A 150 -36.01 28.88 5.42
CA GLU A 150 -36.43 29.23 6.78
C GLU A 150 -37.91 28.78 6.98
N ILE A 151 -38.12 27.85 7.87
CA ILE A 151 -39.45 27.48 8.28
C ILE A 151 -39.99 28.69 9.04
N GLN A 152 -40.83 29.50 8.36
CA GLN A 152 -41.57 30.57 9.01
C GLN A 152 -42.44 29.91 10.07
N ILE A 153 -42.03 30.01 11.33
CA ILE A 153 -42.87 29.61 12.47
C ILE A 153 -44.05 30.57 12.45
N PRO A 154 -45.28 30.08 12.26
CA PRO A 154 -46.45 30.96 12.28
C PRO A 154 -46.51 31.60 13.68
N VAL A 155 -46.36 32.92 13.75
CA VAL A 155 -46.56 33.67 14.97
C VAL A 155 -48.03 33.61 15.30
N PHE A 156 -48.42 32.75 16.22
CA PHE A 156 -49.76 32.75 16.77
C PHE A 156 -49.98 34.10 17.49
N LYS A 157 -50.74 34.99 16.86
CA LYS A 157 -51.25 36.18 17.49
C LYS A 157 -52.19 35.71 18.61
N THR A 158 -51.76 35.89 19.86
CA THR A 158 -52.68 35.80 20.98
C THR A 158 -53.66 36.99 20.91
N GLU A 159 -54.82 36.75 20.35
CA GLU A 159 -55.94 37.69 20.52
C GLU A 159 -56.30 37.76 22.01
N LYS A 160 -56.14 38.96 22.59
CA LYS A 160 -56.65 39.27 23.89
C LYS A 160 -58.20 39.24 23.79
N ILE A 161 -58.79 38.25 24.46
CA ILE A 161 -60.24 38.28 24.75
C ILE A 161 -60.41 39.24 25.93
N LEU A 162 -61.12 40.35 25.68
CA LEU A 162 -61.71 41.25 26.71
C LEU A 162 -62.93 40.64 27.25
#